data_60bffbd537279940ced40fbd9b957072
#
_entry.id   60bffbd537279940ced40fbd9b957072
#
_cell.length_a   1.000
_cell.length_b   1.000
_cell.length_c   1.000
_cell.angle_alpha   90.00
_cell.angle_beta   90.00
_cell.angle_gamma   90.00
#
_symmetry.space_group_name_H-M   'P 1'
#
loop_
_entity.id
_entity.type
_entity.pdbx_description
1 polymer ?
#
loop_
_entity_poly.entity_id
_entity_poly.type
_entity_poly.pdbx_seq_one_letter_code
_entity_poly.pdbx_strand_id
1 'polypeptide(L)'
;MNPKHPSESLTILTDVVLPGETNPLNNLFGGELLARMDRAASIAARRHSRRITVTASVNHVAFNRAIPLGSVVTIEAKVSRAFTSSMEIFLDVWIEDRESGIKTKANEAIYTFVAVDETGNPVSVPPIIPETELEKERYDAALRRKQLSLVLAGKMNPHDATELKALFI
;
A
#
# COMPACT_ATOMS: atom_id res chain seq x y z
N MET A 1 19.77 11.04 -5.72
CA MET A 1 18.89 11.23 -4.54
C MET A 1 19.30 10.26 -3.46
N ASN A 2 19.32 10.73 -2.22
CA ASN A 2 19.67 9.88 -1.09
C ASN A 2 18.58 8.83 -0.84
N PRO A 3 18.96 7.55 -0.66
CA PRO A 3 18.02 6.51 -0.28
C PRO A 3 17.32 6.84 1.05
N LYS A 4 16.11 6.31 1.19
CA LYS A 4 15.32 6.43 2.41
C LYS A 4 14.87 5.06 2.91
N HIS A 5 14.56 4.98 4.18
CA HIS A 5 14.03 3.77 4.80
C HIS A 5 12.50 3.77 4.78
N PRO A 6 11.83 2.62 4.76
CA PRO A 6 10.37 2.54 4.84
C PRO A 6 9.79 3.28 6.04
N SER A 7 10.47 3.26 7.18
CA SER A 7 10.06 3.94 8.40
C SER A 7 9.88 5.45 8.24
N GLU A 8 10.61 6.08 7.31
CA GLU A 8 10.52 7.51 7.07
C GLU A 8 9.20 7.91 6.38
N SER A 9 8.52 6.97 5.78
CA SER A 9 7.20 7.18 5.16
C SER A 9 6.05 6.68 6.02
N LEU A 10 6.33 6.02 7.15
CA LEU A 10 5.29 5.42 8.00
C LEU A 10 4.17 6.41 8.29
N THR A 11 2.97 5.99 7.95
CA THR A 11 1.74 6.75 8.16
C THR A 11 0.74 5.87 8.87
N ILE A 12 0.22 6.36 9.99
CA ILE A 12 -0.74 5.65 10.81
C ILE A 12 -1.99 6.51 10.92
N LEU A 13 -3.11 6.00 10.41
CA LEU A 13 -4.41 6.64 10.51
C LEU A 13 -5.34 5.74 11.31
N THR A 14 -5.90 6.27 12.38
CA THR A 14 -6.84 5.54 13.23
C THR A 14 -8.17 6.28 13.26
N ASP A 15 -9.27 5.56 13.01
CA ASP A 15 -10.61 6.14 12.97
C ASP A 15 -11.66 5.11 13.36
N VAL A 16 -12.85 5.58 13.69
CA VAL A 16 -14.02 4.77 14.07
C VAL A 16 -14.87 4.51 12.83
N VAL A 17 -15.50 3.35 12.76
CA VAL A 17 -16.49 3.04 11.74
C VAL A 17 -17.85 3.65 12.16
N LEU A 18 -18.32 4.62 11.40
CA LEU A 18 -19.58 5.34 11.64
C LEU A 18 -20.75 4.69 10.88
N PRO A 19 -22.00 4.89 11.36
CA PRO A 19 -23.20 4.30 10.72
C PRO A 19 -23.33 4.61 9.22
N GLY A 20 -22.99 5.82 8.79
CA GLY A 20 -23.05 6.22 7.37
C GLY A 20 -22.00 5.57 6.46
N GLU A 21 -21.08 4.80 7.03
CA GLU A 21 -19.98 4.17 6.29
C GLU A 21 -20.17 2.65 6.14
N THR A 22 -21.33 2.12 6.52
CA THR A 22 -21.57 0.68 6.58
C THR A 22 -22.51 0.19 5.49
N ASN A 23 -22.39 -1.11 5.18
CA ASN A 23 -23.25 -1.86 4.30
C ASN A 23 -24.49 -2.40 5.05
N PRO A 24 -25.44 -3.10 4.39
CA PRO A 24 -26.62 -3.65 5.05
C PRO A 24 -26.34 -4.65 6.18
N LEU A 25 -25.14 -5.20 6.27
CA LEU A 25 -24.72 -6.09 7.35
C LEU A 25 -24.06 -5.33 8.52
N ASN A 26 -24.11 -4.01 8.50
CA ASN A 26 -23.46 -3.13 9.48
C ASN A 26 -21.94 -3.32 9.59
N ASN A 27 -21.31 -3.60 8.47
CA ASN A 27 -19.85 -3.65 8.35
C ASN A 27 -19.34 -2.51 7.47
N LEU A 28 -18.13 -2.08 7.70
CA LEU A 28 -17.50 -1.02 6.90
C LEU A 28 -17.61 -1.35 5.41
N PHE A 29 -18.13 -0.41 4.64
CA PHE A 29 -18.27 -0.55 3.20
C PHE A 29 -16.89 -0.69 2.56
N GLY A 30 -16.74 -1.63 1.61
CA GLY A 30 -15.44 -1.89 0.95
C GLY A 30 -14.84 -0.63 0.32
N GLY A 31 -15.66 0.18 -0.35
CA GLY A 31 -15.21 1.44 -0.93
C GLY A 31 -14.73 2.46 0.10
N GLU A 32 -15.33 2.48 1.30
CA GLU A 32 -14.88 3.33 2.40
C GLU A 32 -13.50 2.90 2.91
N LEU A 33 -13.26 1.60 3.04
CA LEU A 33 -11.94 1.07 3.40
C LEU A 33 -10.90 1.43 2.34
N LEU A 34 -11.24 1.25 1.06
CA LEU A 34 -10.35 1.63 -0.05
C LEU A 34 -10.01 3.12 -0.01
N ALA A 35 -10.98 3.99 0.27
CA ALA A 35 -10.75 5.43 0.37
C ALA A 35 -9.83 5.79 1.54
N ARG A 36 -10.02 5.16 2.70
CA ARG A 36 -9.16 5.35 3.88
C ARG A 36 -7.72 4.90 3.58
N MET A 37 -7.56 3.74 2.93
CA MET A 37 -6.25 3.22 2.53
C MET A 37 -5.59 4.13 1.50
N ASP A 38 -6.34 4.66 0.55
CA ASP A 38 -5.82 5.58 -0.47
C ASP A 38 -5.25 6.86 0.18
N ARG A 39 -5.96 7.42 1.15
CA ARG A 39 -5.46 8.60 1.89
C ARG A 39 -4.18 8.29 2.68
N ALA A 40 -4.14 7.17 3.38
CA ALA A 40 -2.93 6.75 4.12
C ALA A 40 -1.75 6.53 3.18
N ALA A 41 -1.99 5.83 2.08
CA ALA A 41 -0.96 5.56 1.07
C ALA A 41 -0.45 6.85 0.42
N SER A 42 -1.34 7.81 0.13
CA SER A 42 -0.95 9.09 -0.47
C SER A 42 -0.03 9.90 0.46
N ILE A 43 -0.30 9.86 1.76
CA ILE A 43 0.55 10.52 2.76
C ILE A 43 1.93 9.84 2.81
N ALA A 44 1.97 8.51 2.84
CA ALA A 44 3.23 7.75 2.84
C ALA A 44 4.06 8.06 1.57
N ALA A 45 3.43 8.03 0.41
CA ALA A 45 4.07 8.35 -0.86
C ALA A 45 4.65 9.77 -0.87
N ARG A 46 3.88 10.72 -0.34
CA ARG A 46 4.31 12.13 -0.23
C ARG A 46 5.48 12.29 0.74
N ARG A 47 5.45 11.61 1.88
CA ARG A 47 6.55 11.65 2.85
C ARG A 47 7.84 11.12 2.27
N HIS A 48 7.74 10.07 1.46
CA HIS A 48 8.91 9.48 0.79
C HIS A 48 9.43 10.38 -0.33
N SER A 49 8.58 10.78 -1.26
CA SER A 49 8.99 11.46 -2.49
C SER A 49 9.16 12.98 -2.32
N ARG A 50 8.42 13.58 -1.39
CA ARG A 50 8.28 15.06 -1.26
C ARG A 50 7.80 15.72 -2.55
N ARG A 51 6.98 15.00 -3.31
CA ARG A 51 6.39 15.43 -4.58
C ARG A 51 4.87 15.31 -4.53
N ILE A 52 4.21 15.84 -5.53
CA ILE A 52 2.81 15.53 -5.82
C ILE A 52 2.75 14.08 -6.22
N THR A 53 1.80 13.33 -5.69
CA THR A 53 1.66 11.91 -5.99
C THR A 53 0.23 11.59 -6.39
N VAL A 54 0.07 10.67 -7.35
CA VAL A 54 -1.23 10.21 -7.83
C VAL A 54 -1.32 8.69 -7.72
N THR A 55 -2.52 8.20 -7.41
CA THR A 55 -2.79 6.77 -7.35
C THR A 55 -2.77 6.20 -8.77
N ALA A 56 -1.92 5.22 -9.00
CA ALA A 56 -1.82 4.56 -10.31
C ALA A 56 -2.57 3.24 -10.34
N SER A 57 -2.50 2.45 -9.26
CA SER A 57 -3.20 1.17 -9.17
C SER A 57 -3.41 0.73 -7.73
N VAL A 58 -4.39 -0.14 -7.54
CA VAL A 58 -4.71 -0.80 -6.27
C VAL A 58 -4.71 -2.29 -6.53
N ASN A 59 -3.89 -3.02 -5.79
CA ASN A 59 -3.74 -4.47 -5.99
C ASN A 59 -3.88 -5.22 -4.67
N HIS A 60 -4.24 -6.49 -4.78
CA HIS A 60 -4.30 -7.44 -3.67
C HIS A 60 -5.13 -6.97 -2.47
N VAL A 61 -6.25 -6.32 -2.73
CA VAL A 61 -7.21 -6.01 -1.68
C VAL A 61 -8.14 -7.22 -1.53
N ALA A 62 -8.03 -7.90 -0.39
CA ALA A 62 -8.93 -8.98 -0.06
C ALA A 62 -9.73 -8.60 1.19
N PHE A 63 -11.06 -8.61 1.07
CA PHE A 63 -11.97 -8.31 2.18
C PHE A 63 -12.25 -9.59 2.97
N ASN A 64 -11.21 -10.20 3.50
CA ASN A 64 -11.28 -11.50 4.19
C ASN A 64 -11.95 -11.41 5.55
N ARG A 65 -11.98 -10.24 6.15
CA ARG A 65 -12.53 -10.02 7.48
C ARG A 65 -13.43 -8.80 7.47
N ALA A 66 -14.66 -8.99 7.96
CA ALA A 66 -15.60 -7.90 8.14
C ALA A 66 -15.12 -6.95 9.24
N ILE A 67 -15.36 -5.67 9.04
CA ILE A 67 -15.03 -4.61 10.01
C ILE A 67 -16.36 -4.04 10.53
N PRO A 68 -16.82 -4.44 11.74
CA PRO A 68 -18.12 -4.05 12.23
C PRO A 68 -18.25 -2.55 12.53
N LEU A 69 -19.50 -2.07 12.48
CA LEU A 69 -19.86 -0.74 12.96
C LEU A 69 -19.31 -0.49 14.37
N GLY A 70 -18.74 0.67 14.59
CA GLY A 70 -18.18 1.05 15.88
C GLY A 70 -16.75 0.57 16.13
N SER A 71 -16.20 -0.23 15.23
CA SER A 71 -14.80 -0.67 15.35
C SER A 71 -13.81 0.49 15.25
N VAL A 72 -12.73 0.41 16.03
CA VAL A 72 -11.57 1.27 15.85
C VAL A 72 -10.63 0.62 14.86
N VAL A 73 -10.41 1.28 13.73
CA VAL A 73 -9.61 0.78 12.62
C VAL A 73 -8.32 1.58 12.52
N THR A 74 -7.20 0.89 12.52
CA THR A 74 -5.88 1.51 12.31
C THR A 74 -5.31 1.03 10.98
N ILE A 75 -4.90 1.97 10.14
CA ILE A 75 -4.23 1.70 8.87
C ILE A 75 -2.79 2.17 8.99
N GLU A 76 -1.86 1.26 8.73
CA GLU A 76 -0.43 1.56 8.67
C GLU A 76 0.04 1.45 7.23
N ALA A 77 0.62 2.52 6.71
CA ALA A 77 1.13 2.59 5.35
C ALA A 77 2.61 2.92 5.35
N LYS A 78 3.38 2.18 4.57
CA LYS A 78 4.80 2.44 4.32
C LYS A 78 5.12 2.19 2.86
N VAL A 79 6.06 2.98 2.30
CA VAL A 79 6.62 2.66 1.00
C VAL A 79 7.46 1.40 1.13
N SER A 80 7.08 0.34 0.43
CA SER A 80 7.78 -0.94 0.43
C SER A 80 8.92 -0.99 -0.59
N ARG A 81 8.72 -0.34 -1.74
CA ARG A 81 9.76 -0.20 -2.76
C ARG A 81 9.50 1.02 -3.65
N ALA A 82 10.57 1.68 -4.04
CA ALA A 82 10.53 2.76 -5.02
C ALA A 82 11.22 2.31 -6.31
N PHE A 83 10.65 2.72 -7.42
CA PHE A 83 11.20 2.51 -8.77
C PHE A 83 11.67 3.87 -9.32
N THR A 84 11.63 4.09 -10.63
CA THR A 84 12.10 5.38 -11.16
C THR A 84 11.21 6.54 -10.69
N SER A 85 9.91 6.48 -10.95
CA SER A 85 8.92 7.49 -10.56
C SER A 85 7.74 6.92 -9.77
N SER A 86 7.62 5.61 -9.71
CA SER A 86 6.55 4.92 -8.99
C SER A 86 7.03 4.37 -7.66
N MET A 87 6.08 4.24 -6.75
CA MET A 87 6.31 3.72 -5.40
C MET A 87 5.22 2.70 -5.10
N GLU A 88 5.63 1.54 -4.59
CA GLU A 88 4.70 0.60 -4.00
C GLU A 88 4.52 0.94 -2.53
N ILE A 89 3.28 1.07 -2.09
CA ILE A 89 2.91 1.29 -0.69
C ILE A 89 2.23 0.03 -0.18
N PHE A 90 2.75 -0.51 0.90
CA PHE A 90 2.15 -1.64 1.59
C PHE A 90 1.30 -1.13 2.75
N LEU A 91 0.06 -1.60 2.84
CA LEU A 91 -0.88 -1.19 3.87
C LEU A 91 -1.31 -2.39 4.72
N ASP A 92 -1.25 -2.20 6.03
CA ASP A 92 -1.77 -3.14 7.01
C ASP A 92 -2.97 -2.50 7.71
N VAL A 93 -4.08 -3.23 7.79
CA VAL A 93 -5.31 -2.77 8.43
C VAL A 93 -5.56 -3.60 9.68
N TRP A 94 -5.70 -2.91 10.81
CA TRP A 94 -5.89 -3.51 12.13
C TRP A 94 -7.23 -3.10 12.72
N ILE A 95 -7.87 -4.01 13.44
CA ILE A 95 -9.05 -3.73 14.25
C ILE A 95 -8.67 -3.87 15.70
N GLU A 96 -9.04 -2.90 16.53
CA GLU A 96 -8.80 -2.93 17.97
C GLU A 96 -10.01 -3.57 18.67
N ASP A 97 -9.74 -4.56 19.51
CA ASP A 97 -10.76 -5.14 20.38
C ASP A 97 -11.12 -4.14 21.47
N ARG A 98 -12.43 -3.92 21.66
CA ARG A 98 -12.93 -2.89 22.57
C ARG A 98 -12.58 -3.17 24.04
N GLU A 99 -12.55 -4.42 24.43
CA GLU A 99 -12.34 -4.80 25.85
C GLU A 99 -10.86 -4.97 26.17
N SER A 100 -10.13 -5.70 25.33
CA SER A 100 -8.72 -6.02 25.58
C SER A 100 -7.74 -4.97 25.04
N GLY A 101 -8.17 -4.15 24.09
CA GLY A 101 -7.29 -3.24 23.37
C GLY A 101 -6.32 -3.94 22.41
N ILE A 102 -6.44 -5.26 22.24
CA ILE A 102 -5.57 -6.02 21.34
C ILE A 102 -5.97 -5.74 19.89
N LYS A 103 -4.98 -5.42 19.07
CA LYS A 103 -5.14 -5.22 17.63
C LYS A 103 -5.01 -6.54 16.89
N THR A 104 -6.00 -6.82 16.03
CA THR A 104 -5.99 -7.99 15.16
C THR A 104 -5.95 -7.51 13.71
N LYS A 105 -5.10 -8.14 12.90
CA LYS A 105 -4.99 -7.78 11.49
C LYS A 105 -6.24 -8.21 10.74
N ALA A 106 -6.86 -7.27 10.04
CA ALA A 106 -8.07 -7.49 9.28
C ALA A 106 -7.79 -7.67 7.79
N ASN A 107 -6.94 -6.81 7.21
CA ASN A 107 -6.68 -6.79 5.77
C ASN A 107 -5.28 -6.31 5.47
N GLU A 108 -4.84 -6.60 4.25
CA GLU A 108 -3.65 -6.02 3.63
C GLU A 108 -4.03 -5.47 2.27
N ALA A 109 -3.30 -4.47 1.82
CA ALA A 109 -3.45 -3.95 0.47
C ALA A 109 -2.12 -3.42 -0.06
N ILE A 110 -2.01 -3.36 -1.37
CA ILE A 110 -0.85 -2.84 -2.07
C ILE A 110 -1.33 -1.79 -3.06
N TYR A 111 -0.86 -0.56 -2.86
CA TYR A 111 -1.15 0.56 -3.73
C TYR A 111 0.11 0.99 -4.46
N THR A 112 -0.04 1.40 -5.70
CA THR A 112 1.06 2.02 -6.46
C THR A 112 0.74 3.49 -6.70
N PHE A 113 1.68 4.35 -6.34
CA PHE A 113 1.62 5.79 -6.57
C PHE A 113 2.73 6.22 -7.52
N VAL A 114 2.47 7.24 -8.29
CA VAL A 114 3.46 7.87 -9.19
C VAL A 114 3.68 9.29 -8.72
N ALA A 115 4.96 9.67 -8.58
CA ALA A 115 5.35 11.05 -8.31
C ALA A 115 5.34 11.84 -9.61
N VAL A 116 4.74 13.03 -9.55
CA VAL A 116 4.59 13.89 -10.72
C VAL A 116 5.00 15.33 -10.39
N ASP A 117 5.34 16.09 -11.42
CA ASP A 117 5.53 17.55 -11.31
C ASP A 117 4.17 18.28 -11.38
N GLU A 118 4.21 19.59 -11.36
CA GLU A 118 3.02 20.45 -11.39
C GLU A 118 2.22 20.33 -12.69
N THR A 119 2.83 19.82 -13.75
CA THR A 119 2.16 19.58 -15.05
C THR A 119 1.71 18.14 -15.24
N GLY A 120 1.92 17.29 -14.22
CA GLY A 120 1.50 15.89 -14.24
C GLY A 120 2.52 14.94 -14.88
N ASN A 121 3.72 15.40 -15.19
CA ASN A 121 4.77 14.55 -15.75
C ASN A 121 5.47 13.73 -14.63
N PRO A 122 5.75 12.43 -14.84
CA PRO A 122 6.48 11.63 -13.86
C PRO A 122 7.85 12.22 -13.52
N VAL A 123 8.18 12.19 -12.23
CA VAL A 123 9.49 12.64 -11.73
C VAL A 123 10.12 11.54 -10.87
N SER A 124 11.46 11.52 -10.84
CA SER A 124 12.21 10.50 -10.08
C SER A 124 12.00 10.64 -8.58
N VAL A 125 12.00 9.48 -7.91
CA VAL A 125 11.87 9.37 -6.45
C VAL A 125 13.11 8.71 -5.84
N PRO A 126 13.41 8.98 -4.54
CA PRO A 126 14.51 8.31 -3.86
C PRO A 126 14.30 6.80 -3.80
N PRO A 127 15.37 5.99 -3.90
CA PRO A 127 15.26 4.56 -3.68
C PRO A 127 14.98 4.22 -2.22
N ILE A 128 14.51 3.01 -1.97
CA ILE A 128 14.26 2.46 -0.62
C ILE A 128 15.39 1.53 -0.23
N ILE A 129 15.80 1.62 1.05
CA ILE A 129 16.64 0.62 1.70
C ILE A 129 15.83 0.00 2.84
N PRO A 130 15.38 -1.26 2.69
CA PRO A 130 14.63 -1.93 3.76
C PRO A 130 15.55 -2.24 4.95
N GLU A 131 15.00 -2.20 6.16
CA GLU A 131 15.75 -2.41 7.40
C GLU A 131 15.37 -3.70 8.12
N THR A 132 14.05 -3.92 8.35
CA THR A 132 13.57 -5.11 9.04
C THR A 132 13.45 -6.30 8.11
N GLU A 133 13.39 -7.52 8.67
CA GLU A 133 13.18 -8.73 7.87
C GLU A 133 11.87 -8.67 7.08
N LEU A 134 10.78 -8.18 7.70
CA LEU A 134 9.51 -8.01 7.01
C LEU A 134 9.60 -6.99 5.88
N GLU A 135 10.31 -5.89 6.09
CA GLU A 135 10.53 -4.89 5.06
C GLU A 135 11.34 -5.45 3.88
N LYS A 136 12.34 -6.29 4.16
CA LYS A 136 13.14 -6.96 3.12
C LYS A 136 12.30 -7.93 2.31
N GLU A 137 11.46 -8.73 2.96
CA GLU A 137 10.53 -9.63 2.28
C GLU A 137 9.56 -8.87 1.37
N ARG A 138 8.97 -7.79 1.87
CA ARG A 138 8.06 -6.93 1.10
C ARG A 138 8.76 -6.22 -0.06
N TYR A 139 9.98 -5.79 0.17
CA TYR A 139 10.82 -5.15 -0.86
C TYR A 139 11.12 -6.11 -2.01
N ASP A 140 11.53 -7.34 -1.71
CA ASP A 140 11.82 -8.36 -2.73
C ASP A 140 10.56 -8.76 -3.49
N ALA A 141 9.46 -8.99 -2.77
CA ALA A 141 8.19 -9.33 -3.37
C ALA A 141 7.62 -8.21 -4.27
N ALA A 142 7.92 -6.96 -3.94
CA ALA A 142 7.48 -5.82 -4.75
C ALA A 142 8.03 -5.86 -6.18
N LEU A 143 9.25 -6.34 -6.38
CA LEU A 143 9.82 -6.47 -7.72
C LEU A 143 9.07 -7.53 -8.54
N ARG A 144 8.71 -8.66 -7.93
CA ARG A 144 7.90 -9.69 -8.58
C ARG A 144 6.52 -9.14 -8.99
N ARG A 145 5.88 -8.37 -8.12
CA ARG A 145 4.60 -7.72 -8.43
C ARG A 145 4.73 -6.69 -9.55
N LYS A 146 5.82 -5.93 -9.56
CA LYS A 146 6.10 -4.97 -10.63
C LYS A 146 6.26 -5.67 -11.97
N GLN A 147 7.02 -6.76 -12.01
CA GLN A 147 7.21 -7.54 -13.23
C GLN A 147 5.91 -8.16 -13.72
N LEU A 148 5.10 -8.72 -12.82
CA LEU A 148 3.78 -9.26 -13.17
C LEU A 148 2.89 -8.17 -13.77
N SER A 149 2.85 -7.01 -13.15
CA SER A 149 2.07 -5.87 -13.63
C SER A 149 2.49 -5.44 -15.04
N LEU A 150 3.81 -5.38 -15.29
CA LEU A 150 4.34 -5.03 -16.61
C LEU A 150 4.03 -6.09 -17.66
N VAL A 151 4.10 -7.38 -17.32
CA VAL A 151 3.74 -8.49 -18.21
C VAL A 151 2.26 -8.41 -18.57
N LEU A 152 1.37 -8.24 -17.58
CA LEU A 152 -0.08 -8.14 -17.81
C LEU A 152 -0.45 -6.90 -18.62
N ALA A 153 0.31 -5.82 -18.51
CA ALA A 153 0.10 -4.60 -19.29
C ALA A 153 0.71 -4.67 -20.70
N GLY A 154 1.36 -5.78 -21.07
CA GLY A 154 2.03 -5.92 -22.36
C GLY A 154 3.31 -5.10 -22.50
N LYS A 155 3.88 -4.63 -21.37
CA LYS A 155 5.07 -3.77 -21.35
C LYS A 155 6.37 -4.51 -21.06
N MET A 156 6.28 -5.81 -20.77
CA MET A 156 7.44 -6.67 -20.49
C MET A 156 7.16 -8.06 -21.06
N ASN A 157 8.17 -8.64 -21.72
CA ASN A 157 8.12 -10.03 -22.14
C ASN A 157 8.21 -10.93 -20.90
N PRO A 158 7.38 -11.97 -20.76
CA PRO A 158 7.47 -12.91 -19.64
C PRO A 158 8.86 -13.52 -19.45
N HIS A 159 9.62 -13.72 -20.51
CA HIS A 159 10.97 -14.24 -20.44
C HIS A 159 11.95 -13.30 -19.72
N ASP A 160 11.68 -12.00 -19.71
CA ASP A 160 12.52 -10.99 -19.08
C ASP A 160 12.15 -10.77 -17.61
N ALA A 161 11.02 -11.33 -17.16
CA ALA A 161 10.55 -11.21 -15.79
C ALA A 161 11.26 -12.20 -14.86
N THR A 162 12.55 -12.01 -14.63
CA THR A 162 13.44 -12.94 -13.94
C THR A 162 13.01 -13.26 -12.51
N GLU A 163 12.62 -12.26 -11.76
CA GLU A 163 12.17 -12.43 -10.36
C GLU A 163 10.82 -13.14 -10.26
N LEU A 164 9.91 -12.81 -11.19
CA LEU A 164 8.61 -13.48 -11.25
C LEU A 164 8.76 -14.95 -11.65
N LYS A 165 9.59 -15.23 -12.65
CA LYS A 165 9.86 -16.59 -13.13
C LYS A 165 10.44 -17.49 -12.04
N ALA A 166 11.29 -16.95 -11.18
CA ALA A 166 11.91 -17.70 -10.10
C ALA A 166 10.91 -18.33 -9.13
N LEU A 167 9.66 -17.87 -9.09
CA LEU A 167 8.59 -18.46 -8.28
C LEU A 167 8.11 -19.81 -8.82
N PHE A 168 8.34 -20.10 -10.09
CA PHE A 168 7.78 -21.26 -10.79
C PHE A 168 8.82 -22.32 -11.17
N ILE A 169 10.07 -22.10 -10.86
CA ILE A 169 11.17 -22.98 -11.23
C ILE A 169 11.85 -23.58 -9.99
#